data_6aed2b8117ac508d3186c9c9e8b21e0f
#
_entry.id   6aed2b8117ac508d3186c9c9e8b21e0f
#
_cell.length_a   1.000
_cell.length_b   1.000
_cell.length_c   1.000
_cell.angle_alpha   90.00
_cell.angle_beta   90.00
_cell.angle_gamma   90.00
#
_symmetry.space_group_name_H-M   'P 1'
#
loop_
_entity.id
_entity.type
_entity.pdbx_description
1 polymer ?
#
loop_
_entity_poly.entity_id
_entity_poly.type
_entity_poly.pdbx_seq_one_letter_code
_entity_poly.pdbx_strand_id
1 'polypeptide(L)'
;MLAGEKIRQIVYSEIEKIGKEKIQAMITSNVELSQRYINIIMNECITKLSYESNDDDITIVTLCEVLLHFMLTICTLPSERKIRINSDLVLDVIIPNLQSLKTKPDKAIIIQIIKDKIDLNITSQLEFLQPNHENIWLISAKPLLRTKYTTYSVFPNTGLHNFSNIIIHIDNFLKETRDKSFRFIH
;
A
#
# COMPACT_ATOMS: atom_id res chain seq x y z
N MET A 1 -9.78 21.62 10.91
CA MET A 1 -9.79 20.18 10.55
C MET A 1 -8.37 19.79 10.18
N LEU A 2 -7.84 18.71 10.73
CA LEU A 2 -6.49 18.24 10.38
C LEU A 2 -6.46 17.82 8.90
N ALA A 3 -5.37 18.13 8.18
CA ALA A 3 -5.25 17.85 6.74
C ALA A 3 -5.60 16.39 6.39
N GLY A 4 -5.15 15.41 7.20
CA GLY A 4 -5.45 14.00 6.99
C GLY A 4 -6.93 13.61 7.12
N GLU A 5 -7.70 14.31 7.95
CA GLU A 5 -9.14 14.06 8.10
C GLU A 5 -9.91 14.55 6.86
N LYS A 6 -9.52 15.69 6.31
CA LYS A 6 -10.09 16.21 5.07
C LYS A 6 -9.83 15.28 3.89
N ILE A 7 -8.59 14.78 3.74
CA ILE A 7 -8.24 13.81 2.71
C ILE A 7 -9.11 12.56 2.84
N ARG A 8 -9.28 12.04 4.06
CA ARG A 8 -10.14 10.89 4.32
C ARG A 8 -11.58 11.14 3.88
N GLN A 9 -12.15 12.31 4.20
CA GLN A 9 -13.51 12.67 3.80
C GLN A 9 -13.66 12.73 2.27
N ILE A 10 -12.68 13.30 1.55
CA ILE A 10 -12.68 13.34 0.08
C ILE A 10 -12.67 11.92 -0.49
N VAL A 11 -11.76 11.04 -0.02
CA VAL A 11 -11.67 9.65 -0.48
C VAL A 11 -12.99 8.91 -0.27
N TYR A 12 -13.55 8.96 0.93
CA TYR A 12 -14.80 8.26 1.21
C TYR A 12 -15.98 8.83 0.43
N SER A 13 -16.02 10.15 0.18
CA SER A 13 -17.02 10.74 -0.71
C SER A 13 -16.94 10.20 -2.13
N GLU A 14 -15.74 9.99 -2.68
CA GLU A 14 -15.60 9.39 -4.03
C GLU A 14 -15.97 7.89 -4.04
N ILE A 15 -15.61 7.16 -2.98
CA ILE A 15 -16.02 5.76 -2.82
C ILE A 15 -17.56 5.63 -2.77
N GLU A 16 -18.22 6.48 -2.01
CA GLU A 16 -19.69 6.48 -1.88
C GLU A 16 -20.39 6.79 -3.21
N LYS A 17 -19.86 7.71 -4.02
CA LYS A 17 -20.41 8.00 -5.36
C LYS A 17 -20.38 6.78 -6.30
N ILE A 18 -19.35 5.97 -6.22
CA ILE A 18 -19.23 4.76 -7.02
C ILE A 18 -20.09 3.63 -6.42
N GLY A 19 -20.21 3.58 -5.10
CA GLY A 19 -20.87 2.56 -4.31
C GLY A 19 -19.89 1.50 -3.79
N LYS A 20 -19.70 1.47 -2.47
CA LYS A 20 -18.76 0.56 -1.80
C LYS A 20 -19.05 -0.91 -2.13
N GLU A 21 -20.31 -1.32 -2.07
CA GLU A 21 -20.76 -2.69 -2.34
C GLU A 21 -20.49 -3.09 -3.80
N LYS A 22 -20.66 -2.14 -4.74
CA LYS A 22 -20.34 -2.35 -6.15
C LYS A 22 -18.84 -2.56 -6.35
N ILE A 23 -18.00 -1.74 -5.74
CA ILE A 23 -16.54 -1.88 -5.81
C ILE A 23 -16.16 -3.27 -5.26
N GLN A 24 -16.67 -3.63 -4.09
CA GLN A 24 -16.38 -4.92 -3.46
C GLN A 24 -16.80 -6.10 -4.35
N ALA A 25 -18.04 -6.11 -4.85
CA ALA A 25 -18.54 -7.18 -5.70
C ALA A 25 -17.69 -7.36 -6.97
N MET A 26 -17.32 -6.25 -7.61
CA MET A 26 -16.51 -6.28 -8.82
C MET A 26 -15.09 -6.79 -8.56
N ILE A 27 -14.43 -6.34 -7.50
CA ILE A 27 -13.07 -6.79 -7.19
C ILE A 27 -13.06 -8.25 -6.70
N THR A 28 -14.08 -8.68 -5.97
CA THR A 28 -14.23 -10.09 -5.57
C THR A 28 -14.36 -11.00 -6.78
N SER A 29 -15.03 -10.57 -7.85
CA SER A 29 -15.13 -11.33 -9.09
C SER A 29 -13.83 -11.32 -9.91
N ASN A 30 -13.09 -10.25 -9.89
CA ASN A 30 -11.80 -10.10 -10.57
C ASN A 30 -10.93 -9.04 -9.87
N VAL A 31 -9.86 -9.47 -9.21
CA VAL A 31 -8.94 -8.60 -8.47
C VAL A 31 -8.26 -7.55 -9.35
N GLU A 32 -8.07 -7.81 -10.63
CA GLU A 32 -7.47 -6.85 -11.57
C GLU A 32 -8.29 -5.57 -11.71
N LEU A 33 -9.60 -5.62 -11.44
CA LEU A 33 -10.44 -4.43 -11.43
C LEU A 33 -10.08 -3.45 -10.30
N SER A 34 -9.34 -3.89 -9.29
CA SER A 34 -8.83 -2.99 -8.24
C SER A 34 -7.97 -1.86 -8.81
N GLN A 35 -7.15 -2.13 -9.81
CA GLN A 35 -6.36 -1.12 -10.52
C GLN A 35 -7.23 -0.01 -11.09
N ARG A 36 -8.32 -0.37 -11.75
CA ARG A 36 -9.26 0.58 -12.35
C ARG A 36 -9.91 1.47 -11.29
N TYR A 37 -10.40 0.87 -10.20
CA TYR A 37 -11.06 1.63 -9.13
C TYR A 37 -10.09 2.55 -8.39
N ILE A 38 -8.86 2.08 -8.11
CA ILE A 38 -7.82 2.93 -7.52
C ILE A 38 -7.55 4.13 -8.42
N ASN A 39 -7.36 3.93 -9.72
CA ASN A 39 -7.10 5.02 -10.66
C ASN A 39 -8.26 6.04 -10.71
N ILE A 40 -9.51 5.58 -10.76
CA ILE A 40 -10.67 6.47 -10.78
C ILE A 40 -10.72 7.32 -9.50
N ILE A 41 -10.63 6.67 -8.33
CA ILE A 41 -10.71 7.38 -7.04
C ILE A 41 -9.54 8.34 -6.87
N MET A 42 -8.32 7.90 -7.20
CA MET A 42 -7.11 8.76 -7.12
C MET A 42 -7.23 10.01 -7.98
N ASN A 43 -7.63 9.87 -9.25
CA ASN A 43 -7.75 11.00 -10.16
C ASN A 43 -8.80 12.02 -9.70
N GLU A 44 -9.97 11.56 -9.24
CA GLU A 44 -11.00 12.43 -8.69
C GLU A 44 -10.55 13.15 -7.42
N CYS A 45 -9.86 12.44 -6.53
CA CYS A 45 -9.32 13.02 -5.30
C CYS A 45 -8.23 14.06 -5.59
N ILE A 46 -7.27 13.74 -6.47
CA ILE A 46 -6.20 14.66 -6.87
C ILE A 46 -6.80 15.92 -7.49
N THR A 47 -7.76 15.78 -8.39
CA THR A 47 -8.45 16.92 -9.02
C THR A 47 -9.08 17.85 -7.96
N LYS A 48 -9.72 17.29 -6.94
CA LYS A 48 -10.33 18.08 -5.85
C LYS A 48 -9.31 18.74 -4.95
N LEU A 49 -8.22 18.04 -4.65
CA LEU A 49 -7.15 18.56 -3.80
C LEU A 49 -6.37 19.68 -4.48
N SER A 50 -6.14 19.60 -5.80
CA SER A 50 -5.44 20.63 -6.57
C SER A 50 -6.17 21.99 -6.61
N TYR A 51 -7.47 22.01 -6.42
CA TYR A 51 -8.25 23.25 -6.28
C TYR A 51 -8.07 23.93 -4.91
N GLU A 52 -7.59 23.22 -3.90
CA GLU A 52 -7.62 23.67 -2.50
C GLU A 52 -6.24 23.83 -1.85
N SER A 53 -5.22 23.18 -2.37
CA SER A 53 -3.85 23.24 -1.83
C SER A 53 -2.82 23.05 -2.93
N ASN A 54 -1.60 23.55 -2.70
CA ASN A 54 -0.46 23.11 -3.49
C ASN A 54 -0.33 21.61 -3.33
N ASP A 55 -0.30 20.86 -4.45
CA ASP A 55 -0.05 19.42 -4.49
C ASP A 55 1.30 19.11 -3.85
N ASP A 56 1.31 18.90 -2.54
CA ASP A 56 2.50 18.45 -1.86
C ASP A 56 2.55 16.91 -1.84
N ASP A 57 3.75 16.38 -1.89
CA ASP A 57 3.99 14.95 -1.88
C ASP A 57 3.37 14.26 -0.64
N ILE A 58 3.25 14.99 0.48
CA ILE A 58 2.63 14.52 1.73
C ILE A 58 1.13 14.28 1.55
N THR A 59 0.43 15.19 0.85
CA THR A 59 -0.99 15.04 0.54
C THR A 59 -1.23 13.81 -0.32
N ILE A 60 -0.41 13.61 -1.35
CA ILE A 60 -0.52 12.46 -2.27
C ILE A 60 -0.27 11.13 -1.54
N VAL A 61 0.78 11.03 -0.71
CA VAL A 61 1.04 9.78 0.02
C VAL A 61 0.01 9.51 1.11
N THR A 62 -0.56 10.55 1.71
CA THR A 62 -1.67 10.41 2.67
C THR A 62 -2.92 9.88 1.98
N LEU A 63 -3.19 10.34 0.76
CA LEU A 63 -4.25 9.80 -0.09
C LEU A 63 -4.02 8.30 -0.41
N CYS A 64 -2.79 7.91 -0.77
CA CYS A 64 -2.41 6.51 -0.97
C CYS A 64 -2.65 5.67 0.28
N GLU A 65 -2.28 6.19 1.46
CA GLU A 65 -2.47 5.50 2.74
C GLU A 65 -3.95 5.20 3.00
N VAL A 66 -4.81 6.20 2.88
CA VAL A 66 -6.25 6.05 3.09
C VAL A 66 -6.85 5.05 2.10
N LEU A 67 -6.50 5.17 0.83
CA LEU A 67 -7.05 4.30 -0.22
C LEU A 67 -6.53 2.87 -0.09
N LEU A 68 -5.25 2.66 0.24
CA LEU A 68 -4.69 1.33 0.50
C LEU A 68 -5.45 0.64 1.65
N HIS A 69 -5.68 1.34 2.75
CA HIS A 69 -6.41 0.80 3.89
C HIS A 69 -7.85 0.40 3.54
N PHE A 70 -8.54 1.21 2.73
CA PHE A 70 -9.86 0.88 2.24
C PHE A 70 -9.81 -0.37 1.35
N MET A 71 -8.93 -0.42 0.37
CA MET A 71 -8.82 -1.52 -0.57
C MET A 71 -8.46 -2.85 0.10
N LEU A 72 -7.51 -2.86 1.03
CA LEU A 72 -7.18 -4.06 1.81
C LEU A 72 -8.39 -4.60 2.57
N THR A 73 -9.24 -3.70 3.09
CA THR A 73 -10.45 -4.07 3.83
C THR A 73 -11.50 -4.69 2.92
N ILE A 74 -11.84 -4.06 1.80
CA ILE A 74 -12.90 -4.55 0.91
C ILE A 74 -12.50 -5.80 0.14
N CYS A 75 -11.19 -5.96 -0.16
CA CYS A 75 -10.64 -7.16 -0.79
C CYS A 75 -10.44 -8.30 0.20
N THR A 76 -10.72 -8.09 1.50
CA THR A 76 -10.51 -9.07 2.58
C THR A 76 -9.08 -9.65 2.61
N LEU A 77 -8.10 -8.85 2.18
CA LEU A 77 -6.70 -9.26 2.19
C LEU A 77 -6.16 -9.20 3.64
N PRO A 78 -5.54 -10.29 4.12
CA PRO A 78 -5.00 -10.32 5.47
C PRO A 78 -3.89 -9.28 5.61
N SER A 79 -4.04 -8.38 6.58
CA SER A 79 -3.10 -7.30 6.84
C SER A 79 -3.19 -6.79 8.27
N GLU A 80 -2.07 -6.38 8.83
CA GLU A 80 -2.00 -5.61 10.08
C GLU A 80 -1.45 -4.22 9.79
N ARG A 81 -1.93 -3.20 10.52
CA ARG A 81 -1.67 -1.79 10.20
C ARG A 81 -1.19 -1.03 11.42
N LYS A 82 -0.28 -0.05 11.19
CA LYS A 82 0.25 0.84 12.24
C LYS A 82 0.80 0.06 13.43
N ILE A 83 1.58 -0.97 13.15
CA ILE A 83 2.17 -1.82 14.17
C ILE A 83 3.44 -1.16 14.71
N ARG A 84 3.42 -0.82 15.98
CA ARG A 84 4.59 -0.29 16.69
C ARG A 84 5.55 -1.42 17.02
N ILE A 85 6.76 -1.37 16.49
CA ILE A 85 7.84 -2.32 16.77
C ILE A 85 8.66 -1.86 17.97
N ASN A 86 9.00 -0.56 18.00
CA ASN A 86 9.73 0.08 19.10
C ASN A 86 9.36 1.58 19.18
N SER A 87 10.12 2.40 19.92
CA SER A 87 9.88 3.84 20.05
C SER A 87 9.95 4.57 18.70
N ASP A 88 10.82 4.13 17.81
CA ASP A 88 11.25 4.87 16.61
C ASP A 88 10.68 4.28 15.33
N LEU A 89 10.16 3.04 15.36
CA LEU A 89 9.64 2.34 14.20
C LEU A 89 8.17 1.94 14.37
N VAL A 90 7.34 2.46 13.49
CA VAL A 90 5.96 2.03 13.26
C VAL A 90 5.87 1.51 11.83
N LEU A 91 5.47 0.25 11.65
CA LEU A 91 5.20 -0.31 10.33
C LEU A 91 3.80 0.11 9.89
N ASP A 92 3.69 0.67 8.69
CA ASP A 92 2.41 1.17 8.16
C ASP A 92 1.46 0.01 7.84
N VAL A 93 1.95 -1.00 7.12
CA VAL A 93 1.19 -2.22 6.81
C VAL A 93 2.12 -3.44 6.79
N ILE A 94 1.64 -4.56 7.31
CA ILE A 94 2.28 -5.87 7.21
C ILE A 94 1.31 -6.84 6.54
N ILE A 95 1.77 -7.60 5.58
CA ILE A 95 1.04 -8.65 4.87
C ILE A 95 1.71 -9.99 5.15
N PRO A 96 1.05 -11.04 5.59
CA PRO A 96 -0.33 -11.04 6.08
C PRO A 96 -0.46 -10.50 7.51
N ASN A 97 0.58 -10.65 8.36
CA ASN A 97 0.58 -10.25 9.77
C ASN A 97 1.99 -10.26 10.37
N LEU A 98 2.14 -9.68 11.57
CA LEU A 98 3.41 -9.60 12.31
C LEU A 98 3.98 -10.98 12.68
N GLN A 99 3.12 -11.95 12.99
CA GLN A 99 3.56 -13.30 13.33
C GLN A 99 4.27 -13.97 12.14
N SER A 100 3.73 -13.81 10.94
CA SER A 100 4.38 -14.31 9.72
C SER A 100 5.71 -13.60 9.47
N LEU A 101 5.77 -12.28 9.62
CA LEU A 101 7.00 -11.51 9.49
C LEU A 101 8.10 -12.00 10.45
N LYS A 102 7.74 -12.32 11.70
CA LYS A 102 8.71 -12.80 12.72
C LYS A 102 9.19 -14.24 12.50
N THR A 103 8.32 -15.10 11.97
CA THR A 103 8.62 -16.56 11.90
C THR A 103 9.02 -17.03 10.52
N LYS A 104 8.53 -16.37 9.48
CA LYS A 104 8.74 -16.72 8.06
C LYS A 104 8.77 -15.44 7.22
N PRO A 105 9.81 -14.59 7.35
CA PRO A 105 9.84 -13.28 6.69
C PRO A 105 9.73 -13.38 5.16
N ASP A 106 10.20 -14.46 4.54
CA ASP A 106 10.02 -14.76 3.13
C ASP A 106 8.55 -14.84 2.69
N LYS A 107 7.62 -15.06 3.64
CA LYS A 107 6.17 -15.11 3.42
C LYS A 107 5.44 -13.87 3.91
N ALA A 108 6.15 -12.79 4.16
CA ALA A 108 5.58 -11.53 4.62
C ALA A 108 6.12 -10.36 3.80
N ILE A 109 5.29 -9.32 3.65
CA ILE A 109 5.65 -8.03 3.06
C ILE A 109 5.54 -6.97 4.16
N ILE A 110 6.51 -6.06 4.20
CA ILE A 110 6.38 -4.77 4.88
C ILE A 110 6.05 -3.72 3.83
N ILE A 111 4.99 -2.94 4.04
CA ILE A 111 4.69 -1.77 3.21
C ILE A 111 4.88 -0.53 4.08
N GLN A 112 5.75 0.39 3.63
CA GLN A 112 6.06 1.63 4.31
C GLN A 112 5.75 2.84 3.43
N ILE A 113 5.12 3.86 4.00
CA ILE A 113 4.71 5.07 3.30
C ILE A 113 5.75 6.15 3.54
N ILE A 114 6.35 6.64 2.46
CA ILE A 114 7.44 7.62 2.49
C ILE A 114 6.85 9.01 2.28
N LYS A 115 6.74 9.78 3.36
CA LYS A 115 6.15 11.13 3.35
C LYS A 115 7.14 12.22 2.95
N ASP A 116 8.43 12.00 3.17
CA ASP A 116 9.50 12.95 2.85
C ASP A 116 10.69 12.18 2.27
N LYS A 117 11.78 12.06 2.99
CA LYS A 117 12.96 11.32 2.57
C LYS A 117 13.02 9.96 3.24
N ILE A 118 13.69 9.02 2.57
CA ILE A 118 13.99 7.73 3.18
C ILE A 118 15.01 7.95 4.30
N ASP A 119 14.62 7.65 5.52
CA ASP A 119 15.50 7.67 6.69
C ASP A 119 16.35 6.38 6.73
N LEU A 120 17.68 6.55 6.73
CA LEU A 120 18.62 5.42 6.77
C LEU A 120 18.48 4.59 8.05
N ASN A 121 18.11 5.18 9.17
CA ASN A 121 17.88 4.46 10.41
C ASN A 121 16.63 3.58 10.31
N ILE A 122 15.55 4.12 9.74
CA ILE A 122 14.31 3.36 9.49
C ILE A 122 14.59 2.21 8.53
N THR A 123 15.28 2.46 7.42
CA THR A 123 15.58 1.40 6.44
C THR A 123 16.43 0.27 7.02
N SER A 124 17.42 0.58 7.83
CA SER A 124 18.23 -0.45 8.51
C SER A 124 17.40 -1.32 9.46
N GLN A 125 16.43 -0.73 10.16
CA GLN A 125 15.50 -1.47 11.01
C GLN A 125 14.53 -2.33 10.19
N LEU A 126 14.05 -1.83 9.03
CA LEU A 126 13.21 -2.62 8.12
C LEU A 126 13.95 -3.84 7.59
N GLU A 127 15.22 -3.69 7.21
CA GLU A 127 16.06 -4.79 6.72
C GLU A 127 16.35 -5.84 7.80
N PHE A 128 16.49 -5.41 9.04
CA PHE A 128 16.62 -6.35 10.16
C PHE A 128 15.36 -7.20 10.34
N LEU A 129 14.18 -6.63 10.15
CA LEU A 129 12.90 -7.34 10.26
C LEU A 129 12.58 -8.17 9.02
N GLN A 130 12.95 -7.67 7.84
CA GLN A 130 12.69 -8.27 6.54
C GLN A 130 13.98 -8.38 5.72
N PRO A 131 14.72 -9.51 5.84
CA PRO A 131 15.98 -9.69 5.12
C PRO A 131 15.84 -9.72 3.59
N ASN A 132 14.67 -10.11 3.07
CA ASN A 132 14.39 -10.05 1.64
C ASN A 132 13.94 -8.64 1.25
N HIS A 133 14.84 -7.89 0.61
CA HIS A 133 14.59 -6.50 0.23
C HIS A 133 13.42 -6.34 -0.77
N GLU A 134 13.14 -7.35 -1.59
CA GLU A 134 12.02 -7.34 -2.52
C GLU A 134 10.67 -7.37 -1.80
N ASN A 135 10.65 -7.86 -0.55
CA ASN A 135 9.46 -7.88 0.32
C ASN A 135 9.33 -6.61 1.19
N ILE A 136 10.21 -5.63 1.02
CA ILE A 136 10.05 -4.28 1.56
C ILE A 136 9.50 -3.40 0.45
N TRP A 137 8.24 -2.99 0.57
CA TRP A 137 7.54 -2.18 -0.41
C TRP A 137 7.40 -0.74 0.09
N LEU A 138 7.89 0.20 -0.70
CA LEU A 138 7.84 1.62 -0.38
C LEU A 138 6.81 2.31 -1.26
N ILE A 139 5.91 3.09 -0.65
CA ILE A 139 4.93 3.92 -1.36
C ILE A 139 5.37 5.37 -1.25
N SER A 140 5.48 6.07 -2.37
CA SER A 140 5.86 7.47 -2.45
C SER A 140 5.04 8.22 -3.50
N ALA A 141 4.95 9.55 -3.39
CA ALA A 141 4.29 10.37 -4.40
C ALA A 141 5.05 10.31 -5.72
N LYS A 142 6.36 10.49 -5.66
CA LYS A 142 7.28 10.47 -6.80
C LYS A 142 8.15 9.21 -6.79
N PRO A 143 8.68 8.81 -7.95
CA PRO A 143 9.56 7.66 -8.05
C PRO A 143 10.79 7.77 -7.15
N LEU A 144 11.07 6.72 -6.39
CA LEU A 144 12.30 6.57 -5.62
C LEU A 144 13.36 5.91 -6.53
N LEU A 145 14.34 6.68 -6.96
CA LEU A 145 15.40 6.18 -7.83
C LEU A 145 16.51 5.49 -7.03
N ARG A 146 17.14 4.47 -7.64
CA ARG A 146 18.31 3.75 -7.10
C ARG A 146 18.07 3.12 -5.71
N THR A 147 16.91 2.56 -5.49
CA THR A 147 16.62 1.77 -4.31
C THR A 147 16.66 0.28 -4.61
N LYS A 148 16.99 -0.53 -3.62
CA LYS A 148 16.95 -2.01 -3.67
C LYS A 148 15.58 -2.59 -3.27
N TYR A 149 14.65 -1.73 -2.90
CA TYR A 149 13.32 -2.10 -2.45
C TYR A 149 12.32 -2.07 -3.61
N THR A 150 11.22 -2.80 -3.49
CA THR A 150 10.08 -2.65 -4.39
C THR A 150 9.41 -1.31 -4.15
N THR A 151 9.22 -0.51 -5.19
CA THR A 151 8.67 0.85 -5.05
C THR A 151 7.40 1.05 -5.85
N TYR A 152 6.43 1.71 -5.24
CA TYR A 152 5.17 2.12 -5.85
C TYR A 152 5.06 3.63 -5.82
N SER A 153 4.66 4.25 -6.93
CA SER A 153 4.37 5.67 -6.97
C SER A 153 3.09 5.97 -7.75
N VAL A 154 2.49 7.13 -7.44
CA VAL A 154 1.28 7.60 -8.12
C VAL A 154 1.61 8.06 -9.53
N PHE A 155 2.78 8.69 -9.68
CA PHE A 155 3.30 9.19 -10.97
C PHE A 155 4.54 8.38 -11.36
N PRO A 156 4.38 7.14 -11.81
CA PRO A 156 5.53 6.28 -12.10
C PRO A 156 6.25 6.75 -13.36
N ASN A 157 7.57 6.70 -13.31
CA ASN A 157 8.39 6.70 -14.52
C ASN A 157 8.43 5.28 -15.12
N THR A 158 8.89 5.16 -16.36
CA THR A 158 9.08 3.86 -17.02
C THR A 158 9.92 2.91 -16.16
N GLY A 159 9.41 1.72 -15.90
CA GLY A 159 10.10 0.66 -15.13
C GLY A 159 9.78 0.60 -13.64
N LEU A 160 8.93 1.47 -13.11
CA LEU A 160 8.48 1.44 -11.72
C LEU A 160 7.02 0.99 -11.62
N HIS A 161 6.65 0.41 -10.44
CA HIS A 161 5.28 0.00 -10.23
C HIS A 161 4.36 1.20 -9.97
N ASN A 162 3.21 1.21 -10.64
CA ASN A 162 2.15 2.15 -10.32
C ASN A 162 1.44 1.72 -9.03
N PHE A 163 1.14 2.69 -8.16
CA PHE A 163 0.39 2.44 -6.93
C PHE A 163 -0.94 1.71 -7.18
N SER A 164 -1.60 1.95 -8.30
CA SER A 164 -2.85 1.27 -8.64
C SER A 164 -2.74 -0.25 -8.78
N ASN A 165 -1.53 -0.80 -8.99
CA ASN A 165 -1.31 -2.24 -9.11
C ASN A 165 -1.07 -2.94 -7.77
N ILE A 166 -0.96 -2.20 -6.66
CA ILE A 166 -0.49 -2.73 -5.38
C ILE A 166 -1.38 -3.88 -4.87
N ILE A 167 -2.69 -3.79 -5.03
CA ILE A 167 -3.63 -4.83 -4.58
C ILE A 167 -3.46 -6.13 -5.36
N ILE A 168 -3.28 -6.03 -6.69
CA ILE A 168 -3.01 -7.19 -7.55
C ILE A 168 -1.71 -7.87 -7.12
N HIS A 169 -0.67 -7.09 -6.85
CA HIS A 169 0.63 -7.65 -6.45
C HIS A 169 0.57 -8.28 -5.04
N ILE A 170 -0.19 -7.72 -4.10
CA ILE A 170 -0.42 -8.32 -2.77
C ILE A 170 -1.17 -9.66 -2.92
N ASP A 171 -2.22 -9.70 -3.73
CA ASP A 171 -3.00 -10.92 -3.97
C ASP A 171 -2.14 -12.02 -4.60
N ASN A 172 -1.33 -11.68 -5.60
CA ASN A 172 -0.40 -12.61 -6.24
C ASN A 172 0.63 -13.15 -5.24
N PHE A 173 1.24 -12.27 -4.43
CA PHE A 173 2.18 -12.69 -3.39
C PHE A 173 1.55 -13.67 -2.39
N LEU A 174 0.33 -13.39 -1.94
CA LEU A 174 -0.38 -14.27 -1.00
C LEU A 174 -0.72 -15.63 -1.62
N LYS A 175 -1.06 -15.68 -2.91
CA LYS A 175 -1.29 -16.94 -3.64
C LYS A 175 -0.01 -17.77 -3.75
N GLU A 176 1.08 -17.16 -4.20
CA GLU A 176 2.38 -17.83 -4.33
C GLU A 176 2.89 -18.39 -3.00
N THR A 177 2.73 -17.66 -1.92
CA THR A 177 3.19 -18.10 -0.59
C THR A 177 2.35 -19.24 -0.02
N ARG A 178 1.05 -19.31 -0.37
CA ARG A 178 0.17 -20.45 -0.04
C ARG A 178 0.55 -21.70 -0.82
N ASP A 179 0.75 -21.61 -2.11
CA ASP A 179 1.08 -22.75 -2.99
C ASP A 179 2.42 -23.39 -2.61
N LYS A 180 3.43 -22.59 -2.27
CA LYS A 180 4.71 -23.08 -1.75
C LYS A 180 4.57 -23.86 -0.42
N SER A 181 3.56 -23.53 0.38
CA SER A 181 3.32 -24.23 1.66
C SER A 181 2.76 -25.64 1.47
N PHE A 182 1.99 -25.88 0.41
CA PHE A 182 1.41 -27.20 0.10
C PHE A 182 2.41 -28.18 -0.54
N ARG A 183 3.48 -27.68 -1.19
CA ARG A 183 4.48 -28.54 -1.85
C ARG A 183 5.47 -29.22 -0.90
N PHE A 184 5.53 -28.83 0.36
CA PHE A 184 6.42 -29.40 1.37
C PHE A 184 5.78 -30.48 2.26
N ILE A 185 4.57 -30.95 1.92
CA ILE A 185 3.82 -31.97 2.69
C ILE A 185 3.79 -33.33 1.96
N HIS A 186 4.74 -33.58 1.04
CA HIS A 186 4.89 -34.90 0.40
C HIS A 186 6.26 -35.48 0.66
#